data_2e51566d1047b539341526d578e439bc
#
_entry.id   2e51566d1047b539341526d578e439bc
#
_cell.length_a   1.000
_cell.length_b   1.000
_cell.length_c   1.000
_cell.angle_alpha   90.00
_cell.angle_beta   90.00
_cell.angle_gamma   90.00
#
_symmetry.space_group_name_H-M   'P 1'
#
loop_
_entity.id
_entity.type
_entity.pdbx_description
1 polymer ?
#
loop_
_entity_poly.entity_id
_entity_poly.type
_entity_poly.pdbx_seq_one_letter_code
_entity_poly.pdbx_strand_id
1 'polypeptide(L)'
;QQYNTPITLTETTTIRAIAVEDGHIMSDVVGMAFTKESSGGSSSSGGSTDSGSETAPPQEETIQFDVSIRPNDSATVYVMQVTSLADTDTMSYQYSSNGTDYYSLQQLQTQETFGASQMVDLHVRAVGSGDTILAAGNREITTPGASDVPTISGADKFSDRTEVTITATPGASIYYTTDGTVPTNGSQQYNTPITLTETTTIRAIAVEDGHIMSDVVGMAFTKESSGG
;
A
#
# COMPACT_ATOMS: atom_id res chain seq x y z
N GLN A 1 20.34 15.26 -1.45
CA GLN A 1 21.46 15.69 -0.58
C GLN A 1 21.49 14.77 0.64
N GLN A 2 22.65 14.19 0.97
CA GLN A 2 22.79 13.35 2.15
C GLN A 2 22.83 14.22 3.42
N TYR A 3 22.04 13.85 4.43
CA TYR A 3 21.99 14.54 5.70
C TYR A 3 23.15 14.07 6.60
N ASN A 4 24.05 14.99 6.94
CA ASN A 4 25.22 14.71 7.79
C ASN A 4 25.38 15.74 8.92
N THR A 5 24.66 16.85 8.88
CA THR A 5 24.75 17.94 9.87
C THR A 5 23.37 18.60 10.05
N PRO A 6 23.09 19.19 11.22
CA PRO A 6 21.83 19.91 11.44
C PRO A 6 21.59 20.98 10.36
N ILE A 7 20.35 21.08 9.90
CA ILE A 7 19.89 22.07 8.92
C ILE A 7 19.37 23.29 9.68
N THR A 8 19.92 24.47 9.41
CA THR A 8 19.41 25.73 9.95
C THR A 8 18.45 26.35 8.97
N LEU A 9 17.20 26.58 9.40
CA LEU A 9 16.17 27.24 8.61
C LEU A 9 16.06 28.71 8.99
N THR A 10 16.06 29.56 7.99
CA THR A 10 15.90 31.02 8.15
C THR A 10 14.58 31.55 7.59
N GLU A 11 13.84 30.68 6.89
CA GLU A 11 12.59 31.00 6.23
C GLU A 11 11.59 29.86 6.46
N THR A 12 10.29 30.11 6.23
CA THR A 12 9.28 29.07 6.18
C THR A 12 9.64 28.08 5.07
N THR A 13 9.83 26.82 5.44
CA THR A 13 10.39 25.79 4.52
C THR A 13 9.79 24.42 4.84
N THR A 14 9.52 23.66 3.82
CA THR A 14 9.18 22.23 3.96
C THR A 14 10.41 21.39 3.69
N ILE A 15 10.82 20.58 4.66
CA ILE A 15 11.89 19.59 4.48
C ILE A 15 11.25 18.25 4.19
N ARG A 16 11.76 17.56 3.15
CA ARG A 16 11.43 16.17 2.83
C ARG A 16 12.68 15.31 2.91
N ALA A 17 12.56 14.14 3.52
CA ALA A 17 13.67 13.21 3.69
C ALA A 17 13.26 11.78 3.39
N ILE A 18 14.22 11.00 2.89
CA ILE A 18 14.13 9.55 2.73
C ILE A 18 15.35 8.93 3.42
N ALA A 19 15.21 7.72 3.93
CA ALA A 19 16.33 6.90 4.35
C ALA A 19 16.66 5.88 3.25
N VAL A 20 17.96 5.65 3.05
CA VAL A 20 18.47 4.66 2.10
C VAL A 20 19.48 3.79 2.84
N GLU A 21 19.25 2.48 2.86
CA GLU A 21 20.15 1.47 3.41
C GLU A 21 20.60 0.55 2.28
N ASP A 22 21.89 0.18 2.27
CA ASP A 22 22.47 -0.66 1.21
C ASP A 22 21.73 -2.01 1.13
N GLY A 23 21.19 -2.31 -0.06
CA GLY A 23 20.46 -3.55 -0.32
C GLY A 23 18.97 -3.50 0.05
N HIS A 24 18.46 -2.37 0.51
CA HIS A 24 17.05 -2.18 0.83
C HIS A 24 16.41 -1.14 -0.10
N ILE A 25 15.07 -1.23 -0.23
CA ILE A 25 14.28 -0.21 -0.94
C ILE A 25 14.34 1.08 -0.11
N MET A 26 14.34 2.23 -0.78
CA MET A 26 14.25 3.53 -0.13
C MET A 26 13.02 3.59 0.78
N SER A 27 13.17 4.23 1.95
CA SER A 27 12.02 4.51 2.82
C SER A 27 11.02 5.44 2.13
N ASP A 28 9.80 5.49 2.66
CA ASP A 28 8.85 6.52 2.31
C ASP A 28 9.43 7.91 2.53
N VAL A 29 8.91 8.88 1.79
CA VAL A 29 9.28 10.29 1.96
C VAL A 29 8.60 10.84 3.20
N VAL A 30 9.39 11.25 4.19
CA VAL A 30 8.89 11.99 5.35
C VAL A 30 9.07 13.48 5.09
N GLY A 31 7.99 14.26 5.23
CA GLY A 31 8.01 15.70 5.06
C GLY A 31 7.55 16.43 6.33
N MET A 32 8.23 17.53 6.69
CA MET A 32 7.82 18.41 7.77
C MET A 32 7.91 19.87 7.32
N ALA A 33 6.82 20.61 7.53
CA ALA A 33 6.79 22.05 7.29
C ALA A 33 7.25 22.80 8.54
N PHE A 34 8.18 23.73 8.36
CA PHE A 34 8.67 24.62 9.40
C PHE A 34 8.22 26.05 9.05
N THR A 35 7.47 26.69 9.95
CA THR A 35 7.00 28.06 9.76
C THR A 35 7.85 29.03 10.58
N LYS A 36 8.40 30.04 9.93
CA LYS A 36 9.07 31.12 10.61
C LYS A 36 8.05 32.06 11.23
N GLU A 37 8.01 32.15 12.54
CA GLU A 37 7.25 33.19 13.21
C GLU A 37 7.89 34.58 12.97
N SER A 38 7.07 35.54 12.53
CA SER A 38 7.53 36.91 12.45
C SER A 38 7.60 37.49 13.89
N SER A 39 8.79 37.82 14.35
CA SER A 39 8.97 38.56 15.59
C SER A 39 8.41 39.97 15.42
N GLY A 40 7.13 40.15 15.75
CA GLY A 40 6.49 41.44 15.84
C GLY A 40 7.10 42.22 17.00
N GLY A 41 7.89 43.24 16.70
CA GLY A 41 8.41 44.17 17.69
C GLY A 41 7.26 44.93 18.35
N SER A 42 7.24 44.86 19.67
CA SER A 42 6.37 45.66 20.51
C SER A 42 6.76 47.12 20.40
N SER A 43 5.88 47.97 19.95
CA SER A 43 5.91 49.40 20.29
C SER A 43 4.51 49.88 20.61
N SER A 44 4.38 50.27 21.87
CA SER A 44 3.21 50.87 22.46
C SER A 44 2.94 52.29 21.88
N SER A 45 1.70 52.60 21.54
CA SER A 45 0.95 53.71 22.12
C SER A 45 -0.34 54.01 21.37
N GLY A 46 -1.44 54.03 22.12
CA GLY A 46 -2.45 55.07 22.00
C GLY A 46 -3.59 54.93 21.01
N GLY A 47 -4.75 54.52 21.51
CA GLY A 47 -5.98 55.23 21.19
C GLY A 47 -6.97 54.63 20.18
N SER A 48 -8.07 54.21 20.75
CA SER A 48 -9.47 54.34 20.24
C SER A 48 -10.04 53.27 19.26
N THR A 49 -10.91 52.46 19.82
CA THR A 49 -12.20 51.97 19.31
C THR A 49 -12.34 51.73 17.79
N ASP A 50 -12.32 50.50 17.42
CA ASP A 50 -13.40 49.91 16.60
C ASP A 50 -13.41 48.41 16.81
N SER A 51 -14.61 47.88 17.16
CA SER A 51 -14.85 46.46 17.34
C SER A 51 -15.11 45.82 15.97
N GLY A 52 -14.05 45.33 15.38
CA GLY A 52 -14.05 44.38 14.30
C GLY A 52 -13.31 43.14 14.78
N SER A 53 -14.02 42.19 15.37
CA SER A 53 -13.48 40.87 15.63
C SER A 53 -13.23 40.17 14.27
N GLU A 54 -12.08 40.46 13.70
CA GLU A 54 -11.53 39.65 12.62
C GLU A 54 -10.94 38.41 13.30
N THR A 55 -11.81 37.41 13.46
CA THR A 55 -11.39 36.05 13.82
C THR A 55 -10.46 35.62 12.69
N ALA A 56 -9.17 35.54 12.97
CA ALA A 56 -8.22 34.86 12.10
C ALA A 56 -8.83 33.49 11.73
N PRO A 57 -8.75 33.06 10.46
CA PRO A 57 -9.24 31.74 10.08
C PRO A 57 -8.57 30.72 11.00
N PRO A 58 -9.30 29.71 11.49
CA PRO A 58 -8.72 28.70 12.34
C PRO A 58 -7.52 28.10 11.60
N GLN A 59 -6.37 28.13 12.23
CA GLN A 59 -5.18 27.45 11.71
C GLN A 59 -5.53 25.97 11.68
N GLU A 60 -5.72 25.39 10.51
CA GLU A 60 -5.90 23.94 10.35
C GLU A 60 -4.63 23.27 10.87
N GLU A 61 -4.75 22.64 12.04
CA GLU A 61 -3.65 21.86 12.58
C GLU A 61 -3.39 20.67 11.65
N THR A 62 -2.13 20.46 11.28
CA THR A 62 -1.76 19.35 10.43
C THR A 62 -1.72 18.05 11.23
N ILE A 63 -2.52 17.07 10.84
CA ILE A 63 -2.52 15.75 11.47
C ILE A 63 -1.29 14.97 10.99
N GLN A 64 -0.54 14.42 11.94
CA GLN A 64 0.52 13.44 11.66
C GLN A 64 -0.03 12.03 11.89
N PHE A 65 0.13 11.14 10.92
CA PHE A 65 -0.34 9.77 10.99
C PHE A 65 0.56 8.82 10.21
N ASP A 66 0.61 7.57 10.65
CA ASP A 66 1.32 6.50 9.97
C ASP A 66 0.36 5.60 9.22
N VAL A 67 0.74 5.23 8.01
CA VAL A 67 -0.02 4.34 7.13
C VAL A 67 0.82 3.12 6.81
N SER A 68 0.23 1.95 6.97
CA SER A 68 0.78 0.72 6.42
C SER A 68 -0.20 0.12 5.41
N ILE A 69 0.36 -0.55 4.42
CA ILE A 69 -0.40 -1.25 3.38
C ILE A 69 -0.04 -2.72 3.47
N ARG A 70 -1.05 -3.57 3.42
CA ARG A 70 -0.86 -5.02 3.40
C ARG A 70 -1.83 -5.68 2.43
N PRO A 71 -1.48 -6.85 1.86
CA PRO A 71 -2.45 -7.65 1.13
C PRO A 71 -3.64 -8.03 2.03
N ASN A 72 -4.81 -8.19 1.42
CA ASN A 72 -5.93 -8.84 2.09
C ASN A 72 -5.65 -10.35 2.25
N ASP A 73 -6.49 -11.07 3.00
CA ASP A 73 -6.27 -12.49 3.30
C ASP A 73 -6.25 -13.38 2.04
N SER A 74 -6.89 -12.95 0.97
CA SER A 74 -6.86 -13.63 -0.33
C SER A 74 -5.68 -13.24 -1.22
N ALA A 75 -4.83 -12.30 -0.79
CA ALA A 75 -3.72 -11.73 -1.55
C ALA A 75 -4.12 -11.20 -2.95
N THR A 76 -5.34 -10.67 -3.09
CA THR A 76 -5.87 -10.16 -4.38
C THR A 76 -5.80 -8.66 -4.52
N VAL A 77 -5.85 -7.95 -3.40
CA VAL A 77 -5.85 -6.49 -3.32
C VAL A 77 -5.12 -6.04 -2.07
N TYR A 78 -4.68 -4.80 -2.06
CA TYR A 78 -4.13 -4.16 -0.87
C TYR A 78 -5.22 -3.48 -0.05
N VAL A 79 -5.08 -3.55 1.27
CA VAL A 79 -5.88 -2.82 2.24
C VAL A 79 -4.98 -1.90 3.07
N MET A 80 -5.52 -0.76 3.44
CA MET A 80 -4.81 0.28 4.15
C MET A 80 -5.07 0.17 5.66
N GLN A 81 -4.04 0.45 6.45
CA GLN A 81 -4.14 0.55 7.91
C GLN A 81 -3.52 1.87 8.35
N VAL A 82 -4.23 2.60 9.21
CA VAL A 82 -3.72 3.79 9.89
C VAL A 82 -3.52 3.43 11.36
N THR A 83 -2.31 3.60 11.88
CA THR A 83 -1.91 3.03 13.17
C THR A 83 -1.70 4.03 14.30
N SER A 84 -1.67 5.33 14.03
CA SER A 84 -1.27 6.33 15.03
C SER A 84 -2.39 7.25 15.53
N LEU A 85 -3.63 7.03 15.09
CA LEU A 85 -4.74 7.89 15.47
C LEU A 85 -5.77 7.09 16.29
N ALA A 86 -6.10 7.59 17.45
CA ALA A 86 -7.15 7.02 18.31
C ALA A 86 -8.30 8.02 18.44
N ASP A 87 -9.52 7.54 18.24
CA ASP A 87 -10.72 8.30 18.55
C ASP A 87 -10.76 8.64 20.04
N THR A 88 -11.28 9.79 20.36
CA THR A 88 -11.50 10.26 21.74
C THR A 88 -12.99 10.55 21.95
N ASP A 89 -13.40 10.79 23.18
CA ASP A 89 -14.79 11.14 23.51
C ASP A 89 -15.27 12.44 22.83
N THR A 90 -14.35 13.28 22.38
CA THR A 90 -14.63 14.59 21.80
C THR A 90 -14.30 14.71 20.32
N MET A 91 -13.60 13.71 19.75
CA MET A 91 -13.06 13.78 18.39
C MET A 91 -13.01 12.40 17.75
N SER A 92 -13.38 12.32 16.48
CA SER A 92 -13.25 11.13 15.64
C SER A 92 -12.43 11.43 14.40
N TYR A 93 -11.86 10.38 13.79
CA TYR A 93 -11.10 10.50 12.55
C TYR A 93 -11.86 9.92 11.36
N GLN A 94 -11.80 10.62 10.26
CA GLN A 94 -12.38 10.20 8.99
C GLN A 94 -11.30 10.19 7.91
N TYR A 95 -11.42 9.25 6.97
CA TYR A 95 -10.41 8.89 5.99
C TYR A 95 -11.01 8.90 4.58
N SER A 96 -10.20 9.30 3.59
CA SER A 96 -10.60 9.34 2.19
C SER A 96 -9.41 9.08 1.28
N SER A 97 -9.59 8.30 0.22
CA SER A 97 -8.59 8.09 -0.84
C SER A 97 -8.74 9.04 -2.01
N ASN A 98 -9.80 9.86 -2.04
CA ASN A 98 -10.11 10.79 -3.13
C ASN A 98 -10.28 12.25 -2.67
N GLY A 99 -10.16 12.52 -1.35
CA GLY A 99 -10.30 13.84 -0.75
C GLY A 99 -11.76 14.37 -0.67
N THR A 100 -12.75 13.61 -1.10
CA THR A 100 -14.16 14.02 -1.15
C THR A 100 -15.07 13.14 -0.31
N ASP A 101 -14.97 11.85 -0.43
CA ASP A 101 -15.79 10.87 0.26
C ASP A 101 -15.07 10.36 1.50
N TYR A 102 -15.55 10.73 2.68
CA TYR A 102 -14.89 10.42 3.93
C TYR A 102 -15.64 9.33 4.71
N TYR A 103 -14.89 8.38 5.23
CA TYR A 103 -15.35 7.16 5.91
C TYR A 103 -14.67 6.98 7.27
N SER A 104 -15.27 6.18 8.14
CA SER A 104 -14.51 5.60 9.26
C SER A 104 -13.42 4.67 8.71
N LEU A 105 -12.36 4.41 9.50
CA LEU A 105 -11.29 3.51 9.05
C LEU A 105 -11.81 2.12 8.64
N GLN A 106 -12.75 1.57 9.40
CA GLN A 106 -13.37 0.28 9.07
C GLN A 106 -14.14 0.32 7.75
N GLN A 107 -14.85 1.40 7.47
CA GLN A 107 -15.56 1.57 6.19
C GLN A 107 -14.58 1.72 5.04
N LEU A 108 -13.53 2.53 5.19
CA LEU A 108 -12.48 2.66 4.18
C LEU A 108 -11.88 1.29 3.83
N GLN A 109 -11.50 0.51 4.82
CA GLN A 109 -10.89 -0.83 4.63
C GLN A 109 -11.83 -1.85 3.97
N THR A 110 -13.14 -1.67 4.09
CA THR A 110 -14.13 -2.58 3.50
C THR A 110 -14.62 -2.13 2.13
N GLN A 111 -14.62 -0.83 1.87
CA GLN A 111 -15.16 -0.26 0.62
C GLN A 111 -14.08 0.04 -0.40
N GLU A 112 -12.86 0.34 0.06
CA GLU A 112 -11.75 0.69 -0.83
C GLU A 112 -10.66 -0.37 -0.78
N THR A 113 -10.28 -0.81 -1.97
CA THR A 113 -9.20 -1.76 -2.19
C THR A 113 -8.29 -1.23 -3.29
N PHE A 114 -7.01 -1.55 -3.21
CA PHE A 114 -6.00 -0.99 -4.09
C PHE A 114 -5.29 -2.11 -4.84
N GLY A 115 -4.98 -1.85 -6.12
CA GLY A 115 -4.19 -2.75 -6.95
C GLY A 115 -2.69 -2.63 -6.68
N ALA A 116 -1.90 -3.39 -7.44
CA ALA A 116 -0.45 -3.30 -7.41
C ALA A 116 0.05 -1.98 -8.01
N SER A 117 1.13 -1.44 -7.45
CA SER A 117 1.83 -0.24 -7.95
C SER A 117 0.90 0.97 -8.13
N GLN A 118 -0.14 1.06 -7.33
CA GLN A 118 -1.11 2.15 -7.38
C GLN A 118 -0.69 3.27 -6.43
N MET A 119 -0.68 4.51 -6.91
CA MET A 119 -0.52 5.70 -6.09
C MET A 119 -1.87 6.06 -5.46
N VAL A 120 -1.86 6.31 -4.16
CA VAL A 120 -3.04 6.69 -3.37
C VAL A 120 -2.70 7.92 -2.55
N ASP A 121 -3.52 8.97 -2.64
CA ASP A 121 -3.43 10.14 -1.77
C ASP A 121 -4.43 9.99 -0.63
N LEU A 122 -3.95 9.49 0.51
CA LEU A 122 -4.79 9.29 1.70
C LEU A 122 -4.97 10.61 2.43
N HIS A 123 -6.21 11.05 2.52
CA HIS A 123 -6.63 12.20 3.30
C HIS A 123 -7.19 11.74 4.65
N VAL A 124 -6.83 12.46 5.70
CA VAL A 124 -7.33 12.24 7.06
C VAL A 124 -7.83 13.56 7.62
N ARG A 125 -8.99 13.54 8.28
CA ARG A 125 -9.51 14.70 9.01
C ARG A 125 -9.98 14.31 10.41
N ALA A 126 -9.71 15.16 11.37
CA ALA A 126 -10.27 15.08 12.70
C ALA A 126 -11.59 15.86 12.73
N VAL A 127 -12.64 15.24 13.25
CA VAL A 127 -13.99 15.80 13.30
C VAL A 127 -14.42 15.87 14.76
N GLY A 128 -14.75 17.06 15.20
CA GLY A 128 -15.30 17.35 16.52
C GLY A 128 -16.82 17.35 16.55
N SER A 129 -17.39 17.85 17.63
CA SER A 129 -18.84 17.95 17.84
C SER A 129 -19.49 18.81 16.74
N GLY A 130 -20.61 18.33 16.19
CA GLY A 130 -21.35 19.04 15.13
C GLY A 130 -20.66 19.03 13.77
N ASP A 131 -19.88 17.99 13.47
CA ASP A 131 -19.15 17.81 12.19
C ASP A 131 -18.12 18.90 11.88
N THR A 132 -17.62 19.59 12.91
CA THR A 132 -16.59 20.61 12.74
C THR A 132 -15.26 19.95 12.44
N ILE A 133 -14.61 20.31 11.33
CA ILE A 133 -13.25 19.87 11.03
C ILE A 133 -12.27 20.64 11.92
N LEU A 134 -11.53 19.92 12.77
CA LEU A 134 -10.57 20.47 13.72
C LEU A 134 -9.17 20.50 13.11
N ALA A 135 -8.82 19.49 12.34
CA ALA A 135 -7.52 19.35 11.69
C ALA A 135 -7.65 18.44 10.47
N ALA A 136 -6.76 18.58 9.51
CA ALA A 136 -6.69 17.73 8.33
C ALA A 136 -5.25 17.48 7.91
N GLY A 137 -5.01 16.41 7.17
CA GLY A 137 -3.72 16.09 6.57
C GLY A 137 -3.90 15.08 5.45
N ASN A 138 -2.90 14.98 4.59
CA ASN A 138 -2.87 13.95 3.56
C ASN A 138 -1.47 13.36 3.42
N ARG A 139 -1.41 12.17 2.84
CA ARG A 139 -0.17 11.46 2.55
C ARG A 139 -0.30 10.66 1.27
N GLU A 140 0.61 10.89 0.33
CA GLU A 140 0.76 10.03 -0.83
C GLU A 140 1.50 8.75 -0.45
N ILE A 141 0.96 7.62 -0.87
CA ILE A 141 1.52 6.29 -0.69
C ILE A 141 1.41 5.52 -2.01
N THR A 142 2.36 4.65 -2.25
CA THR A 142 2.31 3.74 -3.40
C THR A 142 2.21 2.31 -2.89
N THR A 143 1.21 1.56 -3.39
CA THR A 143 1.09 0.15 -3.05
C THR A 143 2.26 -0.63 -3.66
N PRO A 144 2.73 -1.71 -3.02
CA PRO A 144 3.74 -2.58 -3.60
C PRO A 144 3.32 -3.14 -4.96
N GLY A 145 4.25 -3.68 -5.73
CA GLY A 145 3.96 -4.47 -6.93
C GLY A 145 3.18 -5.74 -6.61
N ALA A 146 2.68 -6.43 -7.63
CA ALA A 146 2.26 -7.82 -7.49
C ALA A 146 3.49 -8.73 -7.42
N SER A 147 3.31 -9.94 -6.90
CA SER A 147 4.33 -10.99 -6.96
C SER A 147 4.73 -11.29 -8.40
N ASP A 148 5.96 -11.70 -8.63
CA ASP A 148 6.42 -12.11 -9.95
C ASP A 148 5.72 -13.37 -10.43
N VAL A 149 5.44 -13.44 -11.75
CA VAL A 149 4.78 -14.60 -12.36
C VAL A 149 5.70 -15.82 -12.31
N PRO A 150 5.24 -16.98 -11.80
CA PRO A 150 6.06 -18.19 -11.76
C PRO A 150 6.30 -18.75 -13.16
N THR A 151 7.33 -19.57 -13.32
CA THR A 151 7.66 -20.25 -14.56
C THR A 151 7.33 -21.74 -14.43
N ILE A 152 6.55 -22.28 -15.38
CA ILE A 152 6.24 -23.71 -15.50
C ILE A 152 7.15 -24.32 -16.56
N SER A 153 7.78 -25.47 -16.27
CA SER A 153 8.66 -26.19 -17.19
C SER A 153 8.42 -27.70 -17.13
N GLY A 154 8.71 -28.38 -18.22
CA GLY A 154 8.53 -29.82 -18.40
C GLY A 154 8.36 -30.15 -19.89
N ALA A 155 8.34 -31.44 -20.26
CA ALA A 155 8.01 -31.85 -21.63
C ALA A 155 6.51 -31.69 -21.87
N ASP A 156 6.13 -30.74 -22.72
CA ASP A 156 4.73 -30.43 -23.08
C ASP A 156 4.03 -31.57 -23.83
N LYS A 157 4.84 -32.46 -24.45
CA LYS A 157 4.37 -33.68 -25.10
C LYS A 157 5.14 -34.89 -24.55
N PHE A 158 4.44 -35.94 -24.21
CA PHE A 158 5.03 -37.14 -23.61
C PHE A 158 4.21 -38.38 -23.93
N SER A 159 4.85 -39.56 -23.95
CA SER A 159 4.19 -40.84 -24.28
C SER A 159 3.77 -41.63 -23.04
N ASP A 160 4.57 -41.59 -21.98
CA ASP A 160 4.33 -42.31 -20.73
C ASP A 160 4.04 -41.35 -19.58
N ARG A 161 5.02 -40.55 -19.22
CA ARG A 161 4.93 -39.58 -18.14
C ARG A 161 5.85 -38.38 -18.42
N THR A 162 5.52 -37.25 -17.80
CA THR A 162 6.38 -36.06 -17.75
C THR A 162 6.46 -35.53 -16.33
N GLU A 163 7.56 -34.88 -16.01
CA GLU A 163 7.76 -34.21 -14.74
C GLU A 163 7.68 -32.71 -14.96
N VAL A 164 6.81 -32.05 -14.18
CA VAL A 164 6.59 -30.60 -14.24
C VAL A 164 7.24 -29.94 -13.04
N THR A 165 8.08 -28.95 -13.32
CA THR A 165 8.71 -28.10 -12.33
C THR A 165 8.14 -26.70 -12.43
N ILE A 166 7.80 -26.09 -11.27
CA ILE A 166 7.35 -24.71 -11.18
C ILE A 166 8.35 -23.93 -10.32
N THR A 167 8.83 -22.80 -10.83
CA THR A 167 9.79 -21.94 -10.13
C THR A 167 9.27 -20.52 -10.03
N ALA A 168 9.59 -19.83 -8.95
CA ALA A 168 9.24 -18.43 -8.70
C ALA A 168 10.42 -17.71 -8.03
N THR A 169 10.24 -16.44 -7.74
CA THR A 169 11.18 -15.64 -6.94
C THR A 169 11.49 -16.35 -5.61
N PRO A 170 12.77 -16.36 -5.17
CA PRO A 170 13.15 -17.00 -3.91
C PRO A 170 12.33 -16.46 -2.72
N GLY A 171 11.70 -17.37 -1.98
CA GLY A 171 10.85 -17.05 -0.84
C GLY A 171 9.35 -16.95 -1.17
N ALA A 172 8.97 -16.89 -2.44
CA ALA A 172 7.56 -16.91 -2.84
C ALA A 172 6.93 -18.29 -2.62
N SER A 173 5.68 -18.32 -2.17
CA SER A 173 4.84 -19.52 -2.15
C SER A 173 4.17 -19.68 -3.51
N ILE A 174 4.22 -20.90 -4.08
CA ILE A 174 3.60 -21.22 -5.37
C ILE A 174 2.34 -22.05 -5.12
N TYR A 175 1.25 -21.66 -5.76
CA TYR A 175 -0.02 -22.41 -5.74
C TYR A 175 -0.43 -22.77 -7.16
N TYR A 176 -1.01 -23.96 -7.33
CA TYR A 176 -1.34 -24.47 -8.65
C TYR A 176 -2.64 -25.28 -8.67
N THR A 177 -3.17 -25.47 -9.89
CA THR A 177 -4.29 -26.36 -10.24
C THR A 177 -3.91 -27.25 -11.41
N THR A 178 -4.54 -28.42 -11.49
CA THR A 178 -4.33 -29.41 -12.57
C THR A 178 -5.58 -29.61 -13.43
N ASP A 179 -6.69 -28.98 -13.09
CA ASP A 179 -7.98 -29.09 -13.75
C ASP A 179 -8.30 -27.89 -14.67
N GLY A 180 -7.33 -26.97 -14.82
CA GLY A 180 -7.47 -25.77 -15.63
C GLY A 180 -8.25 -24.64 -14.97
N THR A 181 -8.67 -24.77 -13.73
CA THR A 181 -9.27 -23.67 -12.94
C THR A 181 -8.22 -22.62 -12.59
N VAL A 182 -8.66 -21.40 -12.24
CA VAL A 182 -7.77 -20.34 -11.78
C VAL A 182 -7.30 -20.65 -10.36
N PRO A 183 -5.98 -20.79 -10.12
CA PRO A 183 -5.47 -20.99 -8.77
C PRO A 183 -5.65 -19.74 -7.89
N THR A 184 -5.76 -20.00 -6.58
CA THR A 184 -5.80 -18.99 -5.52
C THR A 184 -4.77 -19.36 -4.45
N ASN A 185 -4.52 -18.49 -3.47
CA ASN A 185 -3.69 -18.84 -2.31
C ASN A 185 -4.28 -19.95 -1.40
N GLY A 186 -5.50 -20.39 -1.67
CA GLY A 186 -6.13 -21.57 -1.06
C GLY A 186 -5.99 -22.84 -1.91
N SER A 187 -5.38 -22.77 -3.11
CA SER A 187 -5.14 -23.93 -3.97
C SER A 187 -3.98 -24.80 -3.45
N GLN A 188 -3.69 -25.89 -4.13
CA GLN A 188 -2.59 -26.78 -3.75
C GLN A 188 -1.25 -26.05 -3.84
N GLN A 189 -0.47 -26.11 -2.76
CA GLN A 189 0.87 -25.52 -2.72
C GLN A 189 1.88 -26.44 -3.41
N TYR A 190 2.72 -25.85 -4.26
CA TYR A 190 3.80 -26.57 -4.94
C TYR A 190 5.03 -26.68 -4.04
N ASN A 191 5.40 -27.92 -3.73
CA ASN A 191 6.59 -28.20 -2.89
C ASN A 191 7.58 -29.16 -3.57
N THR A 192 7.11 -29.95 -4.53
CA THR A 192 7.91 -30.96 -5.25
C THR A 192 7.42 -31.07 -6.69
N PRO A 193 8.28 -31.52 -7.63
CA PRO A 193 7.89 -31.75 -9.01
C PRO A 193 6.63 -32.62 -9.15
N ILE A 194 5.79 -32.27 -10.12
CA ILE A 194 4.50 -32.94 -10.39
C ILE A 194 4.71 -33.94 -11.50
N THR A 195 4.41 -35.20 -11.24
CA THR A 195 4.41 -36.24 -12.29
C THR A 195 3.05 -36.32 -12.97
N LEU A 196 2.99 -36.09 -14.28
CA LEU A 196 1.82 -36.22 -15.09
C LEU A 196 1.87 -37.53 -15.91
N THR A 197 0.77 -38.26 -15.90
CA THR A 197 0.57 -39.50 -16.69
C THR A 197 -0.57 -39.40 -17.71
N GLU A 198 -1.26 -38.26 -17.70
CA GLU A 198 -2.40 -37.94 -18.57
C GLU A 198 -2.30 -36.49 -19.08
N THR A 199 -3.00 -36.20 -20.17
CA THR A 199 -3.12 -34.82 -20.68
C THR A 199 -3.70 -33.92 -19.62
N THR A 200 -2.96 -32.85 -19.26
CA THR A 200 -3.28 -32.01 -18.12
C THR A 200 -2.90 -30.54 -18.43
N THR A 201 -3.71 -29.61 -17.98
CA THR A 201 -3.35 -28.20 -17.98
C THR A 201 -3.00 -27.77 -16.56
N ILE A 202 -1.75 -27.35 -16.36
CA ILE A 202 -1.29 -26.75 -15.11
C ILE A 202 -1.50 -25.24 -15.20
N ARG A 203 -2.09 -24.66 -14.15
CA ARG A 203 -2.08 -23.21 -13.92
C ARG A 203 -1.44 -22.91 -12.58
N ALA A 204 -0.67 -21.84 -12.50
CA ALA A 204 0.04 -21.46 -11.28
C ALA A 204 0.05 -19.95 -11.05
N ILE A 205 0.15 -19.61 -9.77
CA ILE A 205 0.44 -18.26 -9.27
C ILE A 205 1.56 -18.34 -8.26
N ALA A 206 2.25 -17.23 -8.04
CA ALA A 206 3.15 -17.02 -6.92
C ALA A 206 2.60 -15.97 -5.96
N VAL A 207 2.93 -16.09 -4.68
CA VAL A 207 2.59 -15.12 -3.62
C VAL A 207 3.83 -14.87 -2.79
N GLU A 208 4.35 -13.66 -2.84
CA GLU A 208 5.45 -13.17 -2.02
C GLU A 208 4.91 -12.49 -0.76
N ASP A 209 5.68 -12.53 0.31
CA ASP A 209 5.29 -11.85 1.54
C ASP A 209 5.15 -10.34 1.31
N GLY A 210 4.08 -9.77 1.81
CA GLY A 210 3.79 -8.34 1.63
C GLY A 210 3.26 -7.94 0.25
N HIS A 211 3.09 -8.88 -0.71
CA HIS A 211 2.61 -8.63 -2.06
C HIS A 211 1.28 -9.32 -2.35
N ILE A 212 0.50 -8.75 -3.25
CA ILE A 212 -0.65 -9.47 -3.83
C ILE A 212 -0.15 -10.55 -4.79
N MET A 213 -0.99 -11.55 -5.06
CA MET A 213 -0.63 -12.67 -5.95
C MET A 213 -0.23 -12.17 -7.34
N SER A 214 0.61 -12.96 -8.00
CA SER A 214 1.00 -12.75 -9.40
C SER A 214 -0.16 -12.94 -10.36
N ASP A 215 0.03 -12.54 -11.61
CA ASP A 215 -0.79 -13.04 -12.71
C ASP A 215 -0.67 -14.54 -12.85
N VAL A 216 -1.72 -15.15 -13.43
CA VAL A 216 -1.78 -16.60 -13.64
C VAL A 216 -0.97 -16.99 -14.87
N VAL A 217 -0.03 -17.91 -14.71
CA VAL A 217 0.61 -18.61 -15.83
C VAL A 217 -0.05 -19.97 -16.04
N GLY A 218 -0.13 -20.43 -17.29
CA GLY A 218 -0.66 -21.74 -17.63
C GLY A 218 0.17 -22.46 -18.69
N MET A 219 0.28 -23.79 -18.57
CA MET A 219 0.93 -24.64 -19.55
C MET A 219 0.14 -25.94 -19.73
N ALA A 220 -0.10 -26.31 -20.99
CA ALA A 220 -0.77 -27.56 -21.34
C ALA A 220 0.29 -28.65 -21.59
N PHE A 221 0.05 -29.83 -21.03
CA PHE A 221 0.85 -31.04 -21.21
C PHE A 221 -0.01 -32.10 -21.90
N THR A 222 0.45 -32.61 -23.02
CA THR A 222 -0.32 -33.54 -23.86
C THR A 222 0.33 -34.92 -23.86
N LYS A 223 -0.43 -35.94 -23.43
CA LYS A 223 -0.01 -37.30 -23.60
C LYS A 223 -0.27 -37.74 -25.03
N GLU A 224 0.75 -38.11 -25.75
CA GLU A 224 0.66 -38.64 -27.09
C GLU A 224 0.29 -40.14 -27.01
N SER A 225 -0.69 -40.55 -27.84
CA SER A 225 -0.99 -41.98 -28.00
C SER A 225 0.23 -42.63 -28.67
N SER A 226 0.81 -43.66 -28.05
CA SER A 226 1.75 -44.52 -28.75
C SER A 226 0.97 -45.22 -29.88
N GLY A 227 1.10 -44.70 -31.11
CA GLY A 227 0.56 -45.36 -32.29
C GLY A 227 1.13 -46.77 -32.37
N GLY A 228 0.24 -47.75 -32.32
CA GLY A 228 0.57 -49.14 -32.56
C GLY A 228 0.88 -49.39 -34.04
#